data_c0ea57aca493043553c787b47b9a6fba
#
_entry.id   c0ea57aca493043553c787b47b9a6fba
#
_cell.length_a   1.000
_cell.length_b   1.000
_cell.length_c   1.000
_cell.angle_alpha   90.00
_cell.angle_beta   90.00
_cell.angle_gamma   90.00
#
_symmetry.space_group_name_H-M   'P 1'
#
loop_
_entity.id
_entity.type
_entity.pdbx_description
1 polymer ?
#
loop_
_entity_poly.entity_id
_entity_poly.type
_entity_poly.pdbx_seq_one_letter_code
_entity_poly.pdbx_strand_id
1 'polypeptide(L)'
;MAVDVQQLYEEISSDEGKVLHAYLCSESHKTVGIGHKVLATDAENTLPIHGINDDVPDGECISEARCYELFQEDVQIAIDGCRKIYDKKFTTVYEDVILWDVLPQEAQHILVNMCFQLGQ
;
A
#
# COMPACT_ATOMS: atom_id res chain seq x y z
N MET A 1 3.67 20.02 -0.04
CA MET A 1 2.32 19.55 -0.36
C MET A 1 2.01 18.28 0.43
N ALA A 2 0.79 18.12 0.87
CA ALA A 2 0.39 16.92 1.61
C ALA A 2 -0.05 15.81 0.66
N VAL A 3 0.24 14.56 1.02
CA VAL A 3 -0.20 13.40 0.28
C VAL A 3 -1.71 13.19 0.51
N ASP A 4 -2.44 12.95 -0.55
CA ASP A 4 -3.87 12.65 -0.48
C ASP A 4 -4.05 11.11 -0.48
N VAL A 5 -4.28 10.56 0.70
CA VAL A 5 -4.38 9.10 0.89
C VAL A 5 -5.60 8.53 0.16
N GLN A 6 -6.72 9.27 0.12
CA GLN A 6 -7.91 8.80 -0.59
C GLN A 6 -7.65 8.67 -2.08
N GLN A 7 -6.97 9.65 -2.67
CA GLN A 7 -6.61 9.60 -4.08
C GLN A 7 -5.63 8.47 -4.36
N LEU A 8 -4.64 8.26 -3.48
CA LEU A 8 -3.71 7.14 -3.58
C LEU A 8 -4.45 5.80 -3.51
N TYR A 9 -5.45 5.70 -2.65
CA TYR A 9 -6.26 4.49 -2.54
C TYR A 9 -6.91 4.14 -3.88
N GLU A 10 -7.50 5.13 -4.54
CA GLU A 10 -8.13 4.93 -5.84
C GLU A 10 -7.11 4.56 -6.92
N GLU A 11 -5.99 5.28 -6.98
CA GLU A 11 -4.95 5.05 -7.97
C GLU A 11 -4.28 3.69 -7.81
N ILE A 12 -3.86 3.37 -6.59
CA ILE A 12 -3.13 2.12 -6.32
C ILE A 12 -4.07 0.92 -6.42
N SER A 13 -5.34 1.04 -5.98
CA SER A 13 -6.27 -0.07 -6.14
C SER A 13 -6.59 -0.36 -7.60
N SER A 14 -6.57 0.66 -8.46
CA SER A 14 -6.71 0.47 -9.90
C SER A 14 -5.52 -0.29 -10.50
N ASP A 15 -4.30 0.02 -10.03
CA ASP A 15 -3.08 -0.60 -10.54
C ASP A 15 -2.85 -2.01 -9.97
N GLU A 16 -3.05 -2.18 -8.67
CA GLU A 16 -2.75 -3.44 -7.96
C GLU A 16 -3.93 -4.42 -7.93
N GLY A 17 -5.15 -3.89 -8.05
CA GLY A 17 -6.35 -4.67 -7.84
C GLY A 17 -6.74 -4.72 -6.37
N LYS A 18 -8.03 -4.93 -6.12
CA LYS A 18 -8.60 -5.02 -4.78
C LYS A 18 -9.34 -6.34 -4.65
N VAL A 19 -8.88 -7.19 -3.74
CA VAL A 19 -9.45 -8.52 -3.50
C VAL A 19 -9.83 -8.63 -2.03
N LEU A 20 -11.11 -8.78 -1.73
CA LEU A 20 -11.58 -8.75 -0.35
C LEU A 20 -11.45 -10.08 0.38
N HIS A 21 -11.06 -11.15 -0.30
CA HIS A 21 -10.76 -12.43 0.34
C HIS A 21 -9.25 -12.70 0.33
N ALA A 22 -8.80 -13.57 1.22
CA ALA A 22 -7.39 -13.94 1.29
C ALA A 22 -7.01 -14.88 0.15
N TYR A 23 -5.85 -14.64 -0.44
CA TYR A 23 -5.30 -15.47 -1.53
C TYR A 23 -3.78 -15.52 -1.40
N LEU A 24 -3.15 -16.43 -2.14
CA LEU A 24 -1.69 -16.47 -2.22
C LEU A 24 -1.22 -15.62 -3.40
N CYS A 25 -0.30 -14.70 -3.14
CA CYS A 25 0.31 -13.91 -4.21
C CYS A 25 1.33 -14.74 -4.98
N SER A 26 1.96 -14.15 -6.01
CA SER A 26 2.95 -14.83 -6.85
C SER A 26 4.14 -15.38 -6.05
N GLU A 27 4.43 -14.81 -4.90
CA GLU A 27 5.50 -15.25 -4.01
C GLU A 27 5.02 -16.18 -2.90
N SER A 28 3.78 -16.65 -2.98
CA SER A 28 3.16 -17.57 -2.01
C SER A 28 2.93 -16.95 -0.64
N HIS A 29 2.78 -15.62 -0.57
CA HIS A 29 2.42 -14.93 0.65
C HIS A 29 0.91 -14.75 0.72
N LYS A 30 0.33 -15.01 1.90
CA LYS A 30 -1.09 -14.76 2.13
C LYS A 30 -1.35 -13.26 2.03
N THR A 31 -2.26 -12.88 1.16
CA THR A 31 -2.51 -11.49 0.78
C THR A 31 -4.00 -11.21 0.79
N VAL A 32 -4.38 -9.97 1.10
CA VAL A 32 -5.79 -9.55 1.10
C VAL A 32 -5.86 -8.05 0.79
N GLY A 33 -6.99 -7.59 0.29
CA GLY A 33 -7.22 -6.17 0.01
C GLY A 33 -6.42 -5.68 -1.17
N ILE A 34 -5.64 -4.61 -0.95
CA ILE A 34 -4.81 -4.02 -2.00
C ILE A 34 -3.35 -4.43 -1.73
N GLY A 35 -3.05 -5.69 -2.01
CA GLY A 35 -1.70 -6.21 -1.85
C GLY A 35 -1.17 -6.27 -0.42
N HIS A 36 -2.05 -6.28 0.58
CA HIS A 36 -1.62 -6.36 1.97
C HIS A 36 -1.16 -7.77 2.32
N LYS A 37 0.11 -7.92 2.70
CA LYS A 37 0.63 -9.20 3.20
C LYS A 37 0.14 -9.41 4.62
N VAL A 38 -0.63 -10.47 4.84
CA VAL A 38 -1.24 -10.76 6.13
C VAL A 38 -0.16 -11.15 7.14
N LEU A 39 -0.17 -10.46 8.28
CA LEU A 39 0.76 -10.73 9.39
C LEU A 39 0.12 -11.68 10.40
N ALA A 40 0.96 -12.36 11.18
CA ALA A 40 0.48 -13.25 12.23
C ALA A 40 -0.38 -12.53 13.27
N THR A 41 -0.19 -11.23 13.44
CA THR A 41 -0.94 -10.39 14.37
C THR A 41 -2.22 -9.81 13.77
N ASP A 42 -2.42 -9.94 12.45
CA ASP A 42 -3.64 -9.44 11.81
C ASP A 42 -4.83 -10.35 12.09
N ALA A 43 -6.02 -9.76 12.24
CA ALA A 43 -7.25 -10.51 12.37
C ALA A 43 -7.48 -11.44 11.17
N GLU A 44 -7.04 -10.99 10.00
CA GLU A 44 -7.15 -11.71 8.72
C GLU A 44 -6.32 -13.00 8.67
N ASN A 45 -5.43 -13.20 9.64
CA ASN A 45 -4.61 -14.41 9.70
C ASN A 45 -5.43 -15.69 9.77
N THR A 46 -6.65 -15.60 10.28
CA THR A 46 -7.54 -16.77 10.42
C THR A 46 -8.42 -17.01 9.19
N LEU A 47 -8.42 -16.12 8.22
CA LEU A 47 -9.24 -16.27 7.02
C LEU A 47 -8.71 -17.39 6.13
N PRO A 48 -9.59 -18.23 5.57
CA PRO A 48 -9.14 -19.27 4.64
C PRO A 48 -8.63 -18.65 3.33
N ILE A 49 -7.70 -19.35 2.70
CA ILE A 49 -7.09 -18.91 1.45
C ILE A 49 -7.88 -19.49 0.28
N HIS A 50 -8.24 -18.64 -0.68
CA HIS A 50 -8.92 -19.03 -1.91
C HIS A 50 -8.12 -18.53 -3.12
N GLY A 51 -8.46 -18.97 -4.32
CA GLY A 51 -7.88 -18.42 -5.54
C GLY A 51 -8.31 -16.98 -5.73
N ILE A 52 -7.47 -16.18 -6.37
CA ILE A 52 -7.71 -14.73 -6.53
C ILE A 52 -9.04 -14.43 -7.24
N ASN A 53 -9.45 -15.30 -8.16
CA ASN A 53 -10.68 -15.10 -8.93
C ASN A 53 -11.84 -16.00 -8.45
N ASP A 54 -11.68 -16.65 -7.30
CA ASP A 54 -12.70 -17.52 -6.76
C ASP A 54 -13.90 -16.71 -6.25
N ASP A 55 -15.06 -17.34 -6.30
CA ASP A 55 -16.28 -16.80 -5.74
C ASP A 55 -16.34 -17.17 -4.26
N VAL A 56 -16.06 -16.22 -3.39
CA VAL A 56 -15.88 -16.46 -1.96
C VAL A 56 -17.06 -15.90 -1.17
N PRO A 57 -17.62 -16.67 -0.20
CA PRO A 57 -18.71 -16.16 0.63
C PRO A 57 -18.31 -14.90 1.41
N ASP A 58 -19.27 -14.00 1.59
CA ASP A 58 -19.04 -12.74 2.30
C ASP A 58 -18.45 -12.92 3.70
N GLY A 59 -18.83 -14.00 4.39
CA GLY A 59 -18.31 -14.29 5.73
C GLY A 59 -16.82 -14.59 5.79
N GLU A 60 -16.21 -14.86 4.63
CA GLU A 60 -14.77 -15.12 4.52
C GLU A 60 -14.02 -13.95 3.86
N CYS A 61 -14.70 -12.81 3.69
CA CYS A 61 -14.12 -11.61 3.11
C CYS A 61 -13.99 -10.51 4.16
N ILE A 62 -13.07 -9.58 3.91
CA ILE A 62 -13.03 -8.34 4.69
C ILE A 62 -13.99 -7.32 4.11
N SER A 63 -14.38 -6.33 4.91
CA SER A 63 -15.22 -5.23 4.44
C SER A 63 -14.38 -4.23 3.64
N GLU A 64 -15.05 -3.38 2.87
CA GLU A 64 -14.38 -2.25 2.21
C GLU A 64 -13.71 -1.33 3.21
N ALA A 65 -14.36 -1.09 4.36
CA ALA A 65 -13.80 -0.26 5.41
C ALA A 65 -12.50 -0.84 5.96
N ARG A 66 -12.47 -2.16 6.19
CA ARG A 66 -11.25 -2.84 6.66
C ARG A 66 -10.15 -2.81 5.60
N CYS A 67 -10.52 -2.98 4.32
CA CYS A 67 -9.58 -2.88 3.23
C CYS A 67 -8.90 -1.51 3.22
N TYR A 68 -9.67 -0.45 3.42
CA TYR A 68 -9.13 0.91 3.49
C TYR A 68 -8.23 1.11 4.71
N GLU A 69 -8.60 0.57 5.87
CA GLU A 69 -7.76 0.63 7.06
C GLU A 69 -6.38 -0.02 6.83
N LEU A 70 -6.38 -1.22 6.25
CA LEU A 70 -5.13 -1.93 5.92
C LEU A 70 -4.30 -1.13 4.93
N PHE A 71 -4.95 -0.55 3.92
CA PHE A 71 -4.29 0.29 2.95
C PHE A 71 -3.65 1.53 3.61
N GLN A 72 -4.37 2.18 4.51
CA GLN A 72 -3.86 3.35 5.22
C GLN A 72 -2.58 3.02 6.00
N GLU A 73 -2.55 1.88 6.66
CA GLU A 73 -1.37 1.42 7.38
C GLU A 73 -0.21 1.17 6.42
N ASP A 74 -0.46 0.44 5.35
CA ASP A 74 0.58 0.08 4.38
C ASP A 74 1.11 1.28 3.60
N VAL A 75 0.22 2.19 3.18
CA VAL A 75 0.65 3.37 2.44
C VAL A 75 1.42 4.34 3.34
N GLN A 76 1.11 4.38 4.62
CA GLN A 76 1.85 5.23 5.55
C GLN A 76 3.30 4.75 5.68
N ILE A 77 3.51 3.43 5.72
CA ILE A 77 4.86 2.86 5.71
C ILE A 77 5.58 3.25 4.43
N ALA A 78 4.89 3.19 3.28
CA ALA A 78 5.48 3.58 2.00
C ALA A 78 5.81 5.08 1.96
N ILE A 79 4.93 5.93 2.47
CA ILE A 79 5.14 7.37 2.56
C ILE A 79 6.37 7.68 3.42
N ASP A 80 6.44 7.09 4.61
CA ASP A 80 7.53 7.32 5.54
C ASP A 80 8.87 6.84 4.98
N GLY A 81 8.86 5.67 4.35
CA GLY A 81 10.06 5.13 3.72
C GLY A 81 10.53 5.97 2.55
N CYS A 82 9.61 6.39 1.71
CA CYS A 82 9.91 7.23 0.54
C CYS A 82 10.46 8.60 0.95
N ARG A 83 9.80 9.23 1.93
CA ARG A 83 10.23 10.52 2.49
C ARG A 83 11.62 10.44 3.07
N LYS A 84 11.90 9.39 3.84
CA LYS A 84 13.19 9.18 4.47
C LYS A 84 14.29 8.99 3.44
N ILE A 85 14.06 8.19 2.43
CA ILE A 85 15.03 7.95 1.36
C ILE A 85 15.28 9.24 0.58
N TYR A 86 14.23 9.96 0.22
CA TYR A 86 14.33 11.19 -0.55
C TYR A 86 15.13 12.24 0.21
N ASP A 87 14.73 12.55 1.43
CA ASP A 87 15.39 13.61 2.22
C ASP A 87 16.85 13.26 2.50
N LYS A 88 17.14 12.03 2.88
CA LYS A 88 18.49 11.59 3.19
C LYS A 88 19.39 11.63 1.96
N LYS A 89 18.92 11.04 0.85
CA LYS A 89 19.75 10.89 -0.35
C LYS A 89 20.06 12.23 -1.01
N PHE A 90 19.03 13.05 -1.20
CA PHE A 90 19.19 14.29 -1.95
C PHE A 90 19.77 15.42 -1.11
N THR A 91 19.43 15.48 0.16
CA THR A 91 20.00 16.49 1.07
C THR A 91 21.49 16.31 1.28
N THR A 92 22.00 15.08 1.20
CA THR A 92 23.42 14.80 1.34
C THR A 92 24.24 15.20 0.12
N VAL A 93 23.65 15.11 -1.07
CA VAL A 93 24.37 15.32 -2.34
C VAL A 93 24.26 16.73 -2.86
N TYR A 94 23.13 17.39 -2.68
CA TYR A 94 22.85 18.71 -3.23
C TYR A 94 22.48 19.70 -2.14
N GLU A 95 23.05 20.90 -2.21
CA GLU A 95 22.76 21.97 -1.25
C GLU A 95 21.38 22.59 -1.46
N ASP A 96 20.93 22.70 -2.70
CA ASP A 96 19.68 23.35 -3.07
C ASP A 96 18.60 22.37 -3.50
N VAL A 97 18.55 21.22 -2.83
CA VAL A 97 17.57 20.20 -3.18
C VAL A 97 16.17 20.58 -2.69
N ILE A 98 15.16 20.23 -3.48
CA ILE A 98 13.78 20.36 -3.06
C ILE A 98 13.47 19.20 -2.12
N LEU A 99 13.15 19.51 -0.85
CA LEU A 99 12.80 18.52 0.13
C LEU A 99 11.40 17.95 -0.15
N TRP A 100 11.11 16.78 0.46
CA TRP A 100 9.86 16.08 0.26
C TRP A 100 8.62 16.97 0.41
N ASP A 101 8.56 17.75 1.49
CA ASP A 101 7.37 18.56 1.81
C ASP A 101 7.07 19.65 0.81
N VAL A 102 8.04 20.05 -0.03
CA VAL A 102 7.84 21.08 -1.05
C VAL A 102 7.65 20.50 -2.46
N LEU A 103 7.70 19.18 -2.61
CA LEU A 103 7.39 18.55 -3.88
C LEU A 103 5.91 18.74 -4.23
N PRO A 104 5.59 18.93 -5.52
CA PRO A 104 4.18 18.90 -5.96
C PRO A 104 3.53 17.56 -5.54
N GLN A 105 2.25 17.62 -5.22
CA GLN A 105 1.51 16.41 -4.80
C GLN A 105 1.61 15.29 -5.83
N GLU A 106 1.55 15.62 -7.12
CA GLU A 106 1.66 14.62 -8.19
C GLU A 106 2.97 13.85 -8.13
N ALA A 107 4.07 14.57 -7.88
CA ALA A 107 5.39 13.94 -7.75
C ALA A 107 5.45 13.06 -6.51
N GLN A 108 4.90 13.52 -5.39
CA GLN A 108 4.83 12.73 -4.17
C GLN A 108 4.04 11.44 -4.40
N HIS A 109 2.91 11.51 -5.08
CA HIS A 109 2.06 10.34 -5.35
C HIS A 109 2.77 9.32 -6.23
N ILE A 110 3.50 9.77 -7.25
CA ILE A 110 4.28 8.86 -8.10
C ILE A 110 5.33 8.12 -7.28
N LEU A 111 6.06 8.84 -6.45
CA LEU A 111 7.11 8.23 -5.62
C LEU A 111 6.52 7.27 -4.57
N VAL A 112 5.42 7.64 -3.95
CA VAL A 112 4.75 6.76 -2.96
C VAL A 112 4.23 5.49 -3.64
N ASN A 113 3.63 5.61 -4.83
CA ASN A 113 3.16 4.45 -5.58
C ASN A 113 4.31 3.49 -5.87
N MET A 114 5.46 4.02 -6.31
CA MET A 114 6.65 3.20 -6.54
C MET A 114 7.12 2.51 -5.27
N CYS A 115 7.20 3.23 -4.16
CA CYS A 115 7.61 2.66 -2.88
C CYS A 115 6.62 1.60 -2.39
N PHE A 116 5.33 1.84 -2.58
CA PHE A 116 4.28 0.88 -2.20
C PHE A 116 4.45 -0.44 -2.94
N GLN A 117 4.72 -0.39 -4.24
CA GLN A 117 4.89 -1.58 -5.05
C GLN A 117 6.18 -2.33 -4.76
N LEU A 118 7.26 -1.62 -4.47
CA LEU A 118 8.59 -2.22 -4.24
C LEU A 118 8.81 -2.63 -2.80
N GLY A 119 8.22 -1.94 -1.86
CA GLY A 119 8.51 -2.08 -0.43
C GLY A 119 7.66 -3.06 0.32
N GLN A 120 6.67 -3.64 -0.31
CA GLN A 120 5.74 -4.54 0.35
C GLN A 120 6.25 -5.98 0.46
#